data_37bde33bc05accbc1e042d45d60971e7
#
_entry.id   37bde33bc05accbc1e042d45d60971e7
#
_cell.length_a   1.000
_cell.length_b   1.000
_cell.length_c   1.000
_cell.angle_alpha   90.00
_cell.angle_beta   90.00
_cell.angle_gamma   90.00
#
_symmetry.space_group_name_H-M   'P 1'
#
loop_
_entity.id
_entity.type
_entity.pdbx_description
1 polymer ?
#
loop_
_entity_poly.entity_id
_entity_poly.type
_entity_poly.pdbx_seq_one_letter_code
_entity_poly.pdbx_strand_id
1 'polypeptide(L)'
;MEAKVLTAQSLCKRYGTLDALDHVDLTLEPGHIYGLIGRNGAGKTTLLSALTAQMPVDAGTVTYGGAPVWENEAVLGELCFSRELGSTVGGMNNALKVKDYLNAGRLFYPHWDEAYAQKLITQFKLAPKKRISALSKGMASMLTIVLALARRAPITFMDEPVAGLDVVAREDFYRLLLDDYAETGRTFVISTHILEEASNVFEKVLIMKEGRLIEACDADELLAQFCAVTGRDDVVNEACAGLNILHTETLGRQKSCVVRMPAETMAAKGLDVDCTSLPLQKVFVALCGHEQELQEHREG
;
A
#
# COMPACT_ATOMS: atom_id res chain seq x y z
N MET A 1 4.21 -25.91 -6.58
CA MET A 1 3.66 -25.06 -7.68
C MET A 1 4.75 -24.09 -8.08
N GLU A 2 4.95 -23.88 -9.37
CA GLU A 2 5.87 -22.85 -9.84
C GLU A 2 5.38 -21.47 -9.37
N ALA A 3 6.29 -20.69 -8.80
CA ALA A 3 5.95 -19.37 -8.28
C ALA A 3 5.64 -18.43 -9.46
N LYS A 4 4.41 -17.94 -9.55
CA LYS A 4 3.94 -17.11 -10.66
C LYS A 4 4.16 -15.64 -10.35
N VAL A 5 4.77 -14.92 -11.28
CA VAL A 5 4.99 -13.47 -11.22
C VAL A 5 3.80 -12.74 -11.85
N LEU A 6 3.33 -11.66 -11.24
CA LEU A 6 2.39 -10.73 -11.85
C LEU A 6 3.17 -9.55 -12.44
N THR A 7 2.93 -9.28 -13.72
CA THR A 7 3.62 -8.20 -14.44
C THR A 7 2.60 -7.26 -15.07
N ALA A 8 2.81 -5.98 -14.88
CA ALA A 8 2.10 -4.90 -15.57
C ALA A 8 3.09 -4.16 -16.47
N GLN A 9 2.69 -3.87 -17.72
CA GLN A 9 3.54 -3.17 -18.70
C GLN A 9 2.79 -1.98 -19.28
N SER A 10 3.38 -0.79 -19.10
CA SER A 10 2.93 0.50 -19.64
C SER A 10 1.45 0.77 -19.43
N LEU A 11 0.94 0.48 -18.20
CA LEU A 11 -0.47 0.67 -17.88
C LEU A 11 -0.85 2.14 -17.92
N CYS A 12 -1.86 2.45 -18.72
CA CYS A 12 -2.47 3.78 -18.78
C CYS A 12 -3.96 3.70 -18.47
N LYS A 13 -4.44 4.68 -17.68
CA LYS A 13 -5.86 4.86 -17.40
C LYS A 13 -6.20 6.33 -17.22
N ARG A 14 -7.15 6.82 -18.00
CA ARG A 14 -7.61 8.20 -17.93
C ARG A 14 -9.10 8.30 -17.56
N TYR A 15 -9.41 9.26 -16.72
CA TYR A 15 -10.78 9.65 -16.37
C TYR A 15 -10.98 11.13 -16.75
N GLY A 16 -11.64 11.37 -17.89
CA GLY A 16 -11.76 12.72 -18.42
C GLY A 16 -10.39 13.33 -18.73
N THR A 17 -9.98 14.35 -17.98
CA THR A 17 -8.67 15.02 -18.12
C THR A 17 -7.60 14.48 -17.17
N LEU A 18 -7.97 13.59 -16.25
CA LEU A 18 -7.06 13.04 -15.23
C LEU A 18 -6.42 11.75 -15.72
N ASP A 19 -5.11 11.71 -15.83
CA ASP A 19 -4.34 10.48 -16.02
C ASP A 19 -4.16 9.80 -14.66
N ALA A 20 -5.04 8.83 -14.37
CA ALA A 20 -5.02 8.10 -13.10
C ALA A 20 -3.92 7.03 -13.05
N LEU A 21 -3.52 6.50 -14.23
CA LEU A 21 -2.31 5.71 -14.44
C LEU A 21 -1.61 6.24 -15.70
N ASP A 22 -0.32 6.51 -15.58
CA ASP A 22 0.51 7.05 -16.65
C ASP A 22 1.76 6.18 -16.83
N HIS A 23 1.70 5.26 -17.79
CA HIS A 23 2.76 4.33 -18.19
C HIS A 23 3.36 3.56 -17.00
N VAL A 24 2.51 2.96 -16.16
CA VAL A 24 2.95 2.22 -14.99
C VAL A 24 3.50 0.85 -15.40
N ASP A 25 4.78 0.62 -15.10
CA ASP A 25 5.44 -0.68 -15.17
C ASP A 25 5.63 -1.24 -13.76
N LEU A 26 5.26 -2.52 -13.55
CA LEU A 26 5.30 -3.16 -12.24
C LEU A 26 5.54 -4.64 -12.38
N THR A 27 6.38 -5.19 -11.51
CA THR A 27 6.56 -6.63 -11.32
C THR A 27 6.34 -6.98 -9.87
N LEU A 28 5.41 -7.90 -9.60
CA LEU A 28 5.16 -8.46 -8.27
C LEU A 28 5.70 -9.89 -8.24
N GLU A 29 6.77 -10.07 -7.50
CA GLU A 29 7.33 -11.38 -7.21
C GLU A 29 6.47 -12.10 -6.16
N PRO A 30 6.34 -13.43 -6.24
CA PRO A 30 5.57 -14.19 -5.25
C PRO A 30 6.26 -14.24 -3.89
N GLY A 31 5.44 -14.38 -2.83
CA GLY A 31 5.95 -14.60 -1.48
C GLY A 31 6.49 -13.34 -0.82
N HIS A 32 5.89 -12.18 -1.09
CA HIS A 32 6.26 -10.92 -0.43
C HIS A 32 5.05 -10.12 0.03
N ILE A 33 5.27 -9.28 1.04
CA ILE A 33 4.31 -8.27 1.48
C ILE A 33 4.72 -6.91 0.90
N TYR A 34 3.90 -6.41 -0.03
CA TYR A 34 4.09 -5.11 -0.68
C TYR A 34 3.25 -4.03 -0.02
N GLY A 35 3.86 -2.90 0.30
CA GLY A 35 3.17 -1.67 0.64
C GLY A 35 2.97 -0.77 -0.58
N LEU A 36 1.73 -0.57 -1.04
CA LEU A 36 1.39 0.39 -2.08
C LEU A 36 1.06 1.74 -1.43
N ILE A 37 1.99 2.68 -1.52
CA ILE A 37 1.98 3.94 -0.79
C ILE A 37 1.76 5.10 -1.76
N GLY A 38 0.95 6.08 -1.35
CA GLY A 38 0.70 7.27 -2.17
C GLY A 38 -0.36 8.15 -1.52
N ARG A 39 -0.36 9.44 -1.85
CA ARG A 39 -1.40 10.37 -1.39
C ARG A 39 -2.77 9.97 -1.94
N ASN A 40 -3.84 10.53 -1.36
CA ASN A 40 -5.18 10.38 -1.92
C ASN A 40 -5.21 10.95 -3.35
N GLY A 41 -5.77 10.16 -4.28
CA GLY A 41 -5.76 10.51 -5.70
C GLY A 41 -4.49 10.14 -6.47
N ALA A 42 -3.47 9.53 -5.85
CA ALA A 42 -2.25 9.12 -6.54
C ALA A 42 -2.43 7.97 -7.57
N GLY A 43 -3.60 7.32 -7.60
CA GLY A 43 -3.89 6.23 -8.54
C GLY A 43 -3.89 4.83 -7.93
N LYS A 44 -3.66 4.67 -6.60
CA LYS A 44 -3.55 3.36 -5.92
C LYS A 44 -4.72 2.41 -6.21
N THR A 45 -5.96 2.85 -5.93
CA THR A 45 -7.17 2.05 -6.18
C THR A 45 -7.34 1.72 -7.67
N THR A 46 -6.98 2.65 -8.56
CA THR A 46 -7.02 2.43 -10.00
C THR A 46 -6.00 1.36 -10.41
N LEU A 47 -4.78 1.42 -9.88
CA LEU A 47 -3.76 0.39 -10.13
C LEU A 47 -4.25 -0.98 -9.65
N LEU A 48 -4.69 -1.10 -8.40
CA LEU A 48 -5.19 -2.38 -7.86
C LEU A 48 -6.37 -2.92 -8.68
N SER A 49 -7.28 -2.05 -9.13
CA SER A 49 -8.42 -2.42 -9.99
C SER A 49 -7.96 -2.90 -11.36
N ALA A 50 -6.93 -2.29 -11.95
CA ALA A 50 -6.36 -2.71 -13.22
C ALA A 50 -5.64 -4.08 -13.08
N LEU A 51 -4.81 -4.26 -12.05
CA LEU A 51 -4.08 -5.50 -11.78
C LEU A 51 -4.99 -6.71 -11.54
N THR A 52 -6.23 -6.47 -11.10
CA THR A 52 -7.23 -7.51 -10.79
C THR A 52 -8.38 -7.56 -11.79
N ALA A 53 -8.23 -6.91 -12.96
CA ALA A 53 -9.24 -6.84 -14.03
C ALA A 53 -10.64 -6.39 -13.56
N GLN A 54 -10.72 -5.51 -12.55
CA GLN A 54 -11.99 -4.92 -12.12
C GLN A 54 -12.46 -3.80 -13.07
N MET A 55 -11.58 -3.37 -13.96
CA MET A 55 -11.82 -2.34 -14.94
C MET A 55 -10.89 -2.49 -16.13
N PRO A 56 -11.30 -2.12 -17.36
CA PRO A 56 -10.40 -2.09 -18.50
C PRO A 56 -9.41 -0.94 -18.39
N VAL A 57 -8.17 -1.18 -18.82
CA VAL A 57 -7.15 -0.15 -19.02
C VAL A 57 -7.25 0.45 -20.42
N ASP A 58 -6.76 1.68 -20.61
CA ASP A 58 -6.79 2.35 -21.93
C ASP A 58 -5.58 1.94 -22.80
N ALA A 59 -4.45 1.57 -22.15
CA ALA A 59 -3.28 0.97 -22.78
C ALA A 59 -2.49 0.12 -21.78
N GLY A 60 -1.60 -0.71 -22.33
CA GLY A 60 -0.77 -1.62 -21.55
C GLY A 60 -1.39 -2.99 -21.33
N THR A 61 -0.68 -3.85 -20.61
CA THR A 61 -1.11 -5.24 -20.35
C THR A 61 -0.80 -5.65 -18.92
N VAL A 62 -1.62 -6.57 -18.38
CA VAL A 62 -1.36 -7.25 -17.10
C VAL A 62 -1.33 -8.74 -17.35
N THR A 63 -0.27 -9.41 -16.89
CA THR A 63 -0.13 -10.87 -16.98
C THR A 63 0.20 -11.47 -15.62
N TYR A 64 -0.24 -12.71 -15.40
CA TYR A 64 0.10 -13.53 -14.24
C TYR A 64 0.60 -14.90 -14.68
N GLY A 65 1.87 -15.21 -14.36
CA GLY A 65 2.53 -16.39 -14.88
C GLY A 65 2.58 -16.42 -16.41
N GLY A 66 2.67 -15.26 -17.07
CA GLY A 66 2.68 -15.11 -18.53
C GLY A 66 1.29 -15.14 -19.20
N ALA A 67 0.21 -15.49 -18.47
CA ALA A 67 -1.15 -15.46 -19.00
C ALA A 67 -1.82 -14.10 -18.75
N PRO A 68 -2.62 -13.55 -19.68
CA PRO A 68 -3.34 -12.30 -19.48
C PRO A 68 -4.32 -12.43 -18.32
N VAL A 69 -4.44 -11.34 -17.52
CA VAL A 69 -5.40 -11.28 -16.40
C VAL A 69 -6.81 -10.93 -16.89
N TRP A 70 -6.92 -10.05 -17.89
CA TRP A 70 -8.21 -9.59 -18.41
C TRP A 70 -9.00 -10.75 -19.04
N GLU A 71 -10.27 -10.90 -18.64
CA GLU A 71 -11.22 -11.92 -19.13
C GLU A 71 -10.68 -13.37 -19.01
N ASN A 72 -9.83 -13.64 -18.02
CA ASN A 72 -9.23 -14.96 -17.79
C ASN A 72 -9.67 -15.53 -16.44
N GLU A 73 -10.72 -16.35 -16.46
CA GLU A 73 -11.32 -16.93 -15.25
C GLU A 73 -10.32 -17.73 -14.41
N ALA A 74 -9.43 -18.50 -15.05
CA ALA A 74 -8.43 -19.31 -14.35
C ALA A 74 -7.44 -18.43 -13.58
N VAL A 75 -7.00 -17.31 -14.17
CA VAL A 75 -6.11 -16.35 -13.51
C VAL A 75 -6.85 -15.58 -12.41
N LEU A 76 -8.07 -15.12 -12.70
CA LEU A 76 -8.87 -14.37 -11.72
C LEU A 76 -9.23 -15.19 -10.49
N GLY A 77 -9.33 -16.52 -10.63
CA GLY A 77 -9.49 -17.44 -9.50
C GLY A 77 -8.30 -17.42 -8.52
N GLU A 78 -7.12 -17.08 -8.99
CA GLU A 78 -5.87 -17.01 -8.18
C GLU A 78 -5.62 -15.60 -7.58
N LEU A 79 -6.39 -14.58 -7.97
CA LEU A 79 -6.23 -13.21 -7.48
C LEU A 79 -7.39 -12.85 -6.54
N CYS A 80 -7.08 -12.20 -5.43
CA CYS A 80 -8.06 -11.63 -4.52
C CYS A 80 -7.96 -10.11 -4.53
N PHE A 81 -9.08 -9.41 -4.70
CA PHE A 81 -9.16 -7.98 -4.47
C PHE A 81 -10.19 -7.66 -3.39
N SER A 82 -9.72 -7.09 -2.30
CA SER A 82 -10.53 -6.61 -1.19
C SER A 82 -10.46 -5.10 -1.12
N ARG A 83 -11.61 -4.46 -1.10
CA ARG A 83 -11.76 -3.00 -0.96
C ARG A 83 -12.85 -2.68 0.04
N GLU A 84 -12.90 -1.42 0.48
CA GLU A 84 -13.96 -0.93 1.36
C GLU A 84 -15.34 -1.27 0.78
N LEU A 85 -16.24 -1.79 1.64
CA LEU A 85 -17.64 -1.98 1.30
C LEU A 85 -18.29 -0.59 1.17
N GLY A 86 -18.30 -0.05 -0.05
CA GLY A 86 -18.87 1.24 -0.33
C GLY A 86 -20.37 1.25 -0.03
N SER A 87 -20.86 2.36 0.52
CA SER A 87 -22.29 2.64 0.72
C SER A 87 -23.11 2.60 -0.59
N THR A 88 -22.43 2.58 -1.72
CA THR A 88 -22.97 2.74 -3.09
C THR A 88 -22.95 1.47 -3.95
N VAL A 89 -22.51 0.33 -3.43
CA VAL A 89 -22.66 -0.93 -4.19
C VAL A 89 -24.14 -1.25 -4.22
N GLY A 90 -24.77 -0.73 -5.26
CA GLY A 90 -26.19 -0.69 -5.58
C GLY A 90 -27.09 -1.57 -4.76
N GLY A 91 -28.05 -0.98 -4.03
CA GLY A 91 -29.26 -1.53 -3.43
C GLY A 91 -29.32 -2.97 -2.91
N MET A 92 -28.63 -3.90 -3.54
CA MET A 92 -28.62 -5.32 -3.20
C MET A 92 -27.79 -5.66 -1.94
N ASN A 93 -26.63 -5.01 -1.73
CA ASN A 93 -25.76 -5.31 -0.56
C ASN A 93 -26.36 -4.83 0.77
N ASN A 94 -27.25 -3.85 0.74
CA ASN A 94 -27.89 -3.34 1.94
C ASN A 94 -28.82 -4.37 2.66
N ALA A 95 -29.33 -5.36 1.93
CA ALA A 95 -30.22 -6.40 2.47
C ALA A 95 -29.46 -7.64 2.96
N LEU A 96 -28.22 -7.88 2.48
CA LEU A 96 -27.44 -9.08 2.83
C LEU A 96 -26.98 -9.04 4.29
N LYS A 97 -26.97 -10.21 4.90
CA LYS A 97 -26.38 -10.43 6.23
C LYS A 97 -24.91 -10.85 6.08
N VAL A 98 -24.14 -10.67 7.15
CA VAL A 98 -22.75 -11.10 7.21
C VAL A 98 -22.59 -12.56 6.75
N LYS A 99 -23.44 -13.47 7.27
CA LYS A 99 -23.41 -14.90 6.87
C LYS A 99 -23.67 -15.13 5.38
N ASP A 100 -24.55 -14.34 4.76
CA ASP A 100 -24.91 -14.50 3.35
C ASP A 100 -23.76 -14.03 2.44
N TYR A 101 -23.07 -12.99 2.88
CA TYR A 101 -21.87 -12.48 2.21
C TYR A 101 -20.67 -13.46 2.28
N LEU A 102 -20.48 -14.10 3.44
CA LEU A 102 -19.48 -15.15 3.61
C LEU A 102 -19.82 -16.42 2.81
N ASN A 103 -21.12 -16.78 2.76
CA ASN A 103 -21.57 -17.90 1.93
C ASN A 103 -21.31 -17.66 0.43
N ALA A 104 -21.47 -16.42 -0.05
CA ALA A 104 -21.09 -16.07 -1.42
C ALA A 104 -19.59 -16.28 -1.62
N GLY A 105 -18.74 -15.83 -0.69
CA GLY A 105 -17.30 -16.11 -0.73
C GLY A 105 -16.99 -17.59 -0.87
N ARG A 106 -17.62 -18.44 -0.04
CA ARG A 106 -17.44 -19.89 -0.09
C ARG A 106 -17.84 -20.53 -1.43
N LEU A 107 -18.87 -19.97 -2.10
CA LEU A 107 -19.35 -20.51 -3.37
C LEU A 107 -18.46 -20.11 -4.57
N PHE A 108 -17.87 -18.92 -4.53
CA PHE A 108 -17.14 -18.35 -5.66
C PHE A 108 -15.62 -18.53 -5.57
N TYR A 109 -15.06 -18.83 -4.38
CA TYR A 109 -13.62 -18.89 -4.21
C TYR A 109 -13.12 -20.34 -4.07
N PRO A 110 -12.27 -20.82 -5.01
CA PRO A 110 -11.88 -22.24 -5.06
C PRO A 110 -11.03 -22.67 -3.86
N HIS A 111 -10.32 -21.74 -3.22
CA HIS A 111 -9.42 -22.02 -2.09
C HIS A 111 -9.98 -21.57 -0.74
N TRP A 112 -11.31 -21.39 -0.65
CA TRP A 112 -11.97 -20.91 0.58
C TRP A 112 -11.69 -21.79 1.79
N ASP A 113 -11.13 -21.18 2.84
CA ASP A 113 -10.87 -21.81 4.13
C ASP A 113 -11.98 -21.48 5.13
N GLU A 114 -12.94 -22.39 5.26
CA GLU A 114 -14.09 -22.20 6.15
C GLU A 114 -13.69 -22.16 7.63
N ALA A 115 -12.72 -23.00 8.04
CA ALA A 115 -12.27 -23.04 9.43
C ALA A 115 -11.61 -21.73 9.84
N TYR A 116 -10.78 -21.20 8.94
CA TYR A 116 -10.14 -19.91 9.16
C TYR A 116 -11.14 -18.74 9.15
N ALA A 117 -12.11 -18.75 8.23
CA ALA A 117 -13.18 -17.76 8.22
C ALA A 117 -13.95 -17.73 9.55
N GLN A 118 -14.34 -18.89 10.09
CA GLN A 118 -15.06 -19.00 11.36
C GLN A 118 -14.19 -18.53 12.56
N LYS A 119 -12.90 -18.85 12.56
CA LYS A 119 -11.94 -18.35 13.55
C LYS A 119 -11.92 -16.81 13.56
N LEU A 120 -11.77 -16.19 12.38
CA LEU A 120 -11.70 -14.73 12.24
C LEU A 120 -13.03 -14.05 12.61
N ILE A 121 -14.18 -14.61 12.21
CA ILE A 121 -15.51 -14.11 12.58
C ILE A 121 -15.66 -14.06 14.10
N THR A 122 -15.22 -15.12 14.79
CA THR A 122 -15.27 -15.20 16.25
C THR A 122 -14.34 -14.17 16.89
N GLN A 123 -13.11 -14.06 16.40
CA GLN A 123 -12.10 -13.13 16.88
C GLN A 123 -12.56 -11.67 16.74
N PHE A 124 -13.11 -11.29 15.58
CA PHE A 124 -13.63 -9.94 15.32
C PHE A 124 -15.04 -9.70 15.85
N LYS A 125 -15.64 -10.69 16.53
CA LYS A 125 -17.00 -10.61 17.10
C LYS A 125 -18.04 -10.15 16.07
N LEU A 126 -17.90 -10.58 14.82
CA LEU A 126 -18.84 -10.27 13.76
C LEU A 126 -20.11 -11.10 13.93
N ALA A 127 -21.26 -10.43 14.09
CA ALA A 127 -22.54 -11.11 14.27
C ALA A 127 -23.08 -11.63 12.91
N PRO A 128 -23.15 -12.96 12.66
CA PRO A 128 -23.50 -13.51 11.35
C PRO A 128 -24.89 -13.11 10.84
N LYS A 129 -25.83 -12.83 11.76
CA LYS A 129 -27.21 -12.42 11.43
C LYS A 129 -27.38 -10.92 11.19
N LYS A 130 -26.36 -10.11 11.49
CA LYS A 130 -26.40 -8.66 11.31
C LYS A 130 -26.35 -8.30 9.82
N ARG A 131 -27.14 -7.29 9.41
CA ARG A 131 -27.10 -6.78 8.03
C ARG A 131 -25.81 -6.02 7.80
N ILE A 132 -25.27 -6.10 6.59
CA ILE A 132 -24.04 -5.36 6.20
C ILE A 132 -24.24 -3.86 6.36
N SER A 133 -25.43 -3.34 5.97
CA SER A 133 -25.79 -1.92 6.13
C SER A 133 -25.85 -1.42 7.58
N ALA A 134 -25.90 -2.34 8.55
CA ALA A 134 -25.93 -2.02 9.97
C ALA A 134 -24.56 -2.15 10.65
N LEU A 135 -23.51 -2.50 9.88
CA LEU A 135 -22.13 -2.54 10.39
C LEU A 135 -21.59 -1.12 10.55
N SER A 136 -20.78 -0.91 11.59
CA SER A 136 -19.91 0.29 11.63
C SER A 136 -18.83 0.20 10.53
N LYS A 137 -18.19 1.31 10.21
CA LYS A 137 -17.10 1.32 9.23
C LYS A 137 -16.02 0.29 9.60
N GLY A 138 -15.56 0.26 10.84
CA GLY A 138 -14.57 -0.72 11.31
C GLY A 138 -15.06 -2.16 11.22
N MET A 139 -16.33 -2.46 11.56
CA MET A 139 -16.88 -3.81 11.37
C MET A 139 -16.98 -4.21 9.90
N ALA A 140 -17.26 -3.28 9.01
CA ALA A 140 -17.25 -3.51 7.56
C ALA A 140 -15.84 -3.84 7.06
N SER A 141 -14.83 -3.09 7.51
CA SER A 141 -13.42 -3.38 7.22
C SER A 141 -13.00 -4.75 7.76
N MET A 142 -13.37 -5.11 8.99
CA MET A 142 -13.11 -6.46 9.51
C MET A 142 -13.76 -7.57 8.67
N LEU A 143 -14.98 -7.36 8.16
CA LEU A 143 -15.63 -8.32 7.28
C LEU A 143 -14.89 -8.50 5.95
N THR A 144 -14.41 -7.42 5.33
CA THR A 144 -13.60 -7.50 4.11
C THR A 144 -12.26 -8.18 4.34
N ILE A 145 -11.63 -7.96 5.50
CA ILE A 145 -10.41 -8.65 5.92
C ILE A 145 -10.67 -10.17 6.05
N VAL A 146 -11.75 -10.58 6.72
CA VAL A 146 -12.11 -12.00 6.84
C VAL A 146 -12.23 -12.66 5.46
N LEU A 147 -12.93 -12.02 4.53
CA LEU A 147 -13.08 -12.54 3.17
C LEU A 147 -11.72 -12.66 2.44
N ALA A 148 -10.91 -11.62 2.52
CA ALA A 148 -9.62 -11.58 1.84
C ALA A 148 -8.66 -12.67 2.37
N LEU A 149 -8.62 -12.86 3.68
CA LEU A 149 -7.76 -13.87 4.30
C LEU A 149 -8.29 -15.28 4.09
N ALA A 150 -9.60 -15.50 4.28
CA ALA A 150 -10.22 -16.82 4.13
C ALA A 150 -10.26 -17.33 2.67
N ARG A 151 -10.15 -16.45 1.69
CA ARG A 151 -10.06 -16.82 0.28
C ARG A 151 -8.79 -17.61 -0.05
N ARG A 152 -7.71 -17.47 0.72
CA ARG A 152 -6.42 -18.16 0.52
C ARG A 152 -5.85 -18.03 -0.90
N ALA A 153 -6.14 -16.92 -1.58
CA ALA A 153 -5.63 -16.67 -2.93
C ALA A 153 -4.11 -16.49 -2.94
N PRO A 154 -3.38 -16.97 -3.97
CA PRO A 154 -1.92 -16.81 -4.09
C PRO A 154 -1.46 -15.34 -4.03
N ILE A 155 -2.23 -14.41 -4.60
CA ILE A 155 -2.02 -12.97 -4.41
C ILE A 155 -3.30 -12.34 -3.89
N THR A 156 -3.16 -11.55 -2.81
CA THR A 156 -4.25 -10.81 -2.19
C THR A 156 -3.95 -9.33 -2.20
N PHE A 157 -4.77 -8.56 -2.90
CA PHE A 157 -4.75 -7.11 -2.93
C PHE A 157 -5.77 -6.56 -1.94
N MET A 158 -5.34 -5.63 -1.09
CA MET A 158 -6.18 -4.98 -0.09
C MET A 158 -6.09 -3.47 -0.24
N ASP A 159 -7.21 -2.84 -0.57
CA ASP A 159 -7.29 -1.38 -0.73
C ASP A 159 -7.77 -0.74 0.57
N GLU A 160 -6.86 -0.03 1.26
CA GLU A 160 -7.09 0.64 2.54
C GLU A 160 -7.77 -0.26 3.60
N PRO A 161 -7.27 -1.49 3.88
CA PRO A 161 -7.97 -2.46 4.71
C PRO A 161 -8.19 -2.00 6.15
N VAL A 162 -7.34 -1.11 6.65
CA VAL A 162 -7.39 -0.61 8.04
C VAL A 162 -8.21 0.68 8.19
N ALA A 163 -8.81 1.17 7.10
CA ALA A 163 -9.64 2.36 7.15
C ALA A 163 -10.83 2.19 8.10
N GLY A 164 -10.94 3.09 9.08
CA GLY A 164 -12.01 3.05 10.11
C GLY A 164 -11.80 2.06 11.24
N LEU A 165 -10.65 1.39 11.31
CA LEU A 165 -10.22 0.62 12.48
C LEU A 165 -9.55 1.56 13.50
N ASP A 166 -9.73 1.28 14.79
CA ASP A 166 -8.93 1.88 15.84
C ASP A 166 -7.52 1.26 15.88
N VAL A 167 -6.62 1.86 16.66
CA VAL A 167 -5.19 1.46 16.72
C VAL A 167 -5.05 -0.01 17.11
N VAL A 168 -5.82 -0.50 18.08
CA VAL A 168 -5.73 -1.90 18.54
C VAL A 168 -6.19 -2.87 17.44
N ALA A 169 -7.27 -2.54 16.75
CA ALA A 169 -7.76 -3.36 15.65
C ALA A 169 -6.82 -3.37 14.43
N ARG A 170 -6.06 -2.28 14.19
CA ARG A 170 -5.02 -2.24 13.17
C ARG A 170 -3.83 -3.14 13.51
N GLU A 171 -3.35 -3.07 14.76
CA GLU A 171 -2.29 -3.98 15.23
C GLU A 171 -2.71 -5.45 15.12
N ASP A 172 -3.95 -5.77 15.51
CA ASP A 172 -4.52 -7.11 15.35
C ASP A 172 -4.56 -7.55 13.88
N PHE A 173 -4.92 -6.67 12.96
CA PHE A 173 -4.90 -6.95 11.53
C PHE A 173 -3.50 -7.26 11.03
N TYR A 174 -2.50 -6.42 11.34
CA TYR A 174 -1.13 -6.64 10.87
C TYR A 174 -0.52 -7.92 11.46
N ARG A 175 -0.83 -8.25 12.71
CA ARG A 175 -0.44 -9.53 13.31
C ARG A 175 -1.05 -10.72 12.57
N LEU A 176 -2.36 -10.68 12.28
CA LEU A 176 -3.04 -11.73 11.50
C LEU A 176 -2.48 -11.87 10.10
N LEU A 177 -2.11 -10.76 9.45
CA LEU A 177 -1.48 -10.75 8.14
C LEU A 177 -0.11 -11.45 8.18
N LEU A 178 0.71 -11.13 9.18
CA LEU A 178 2.03 -11.76 9.36
C LEU A 178 1.91 -13.25 9.69
N ASP A 179 0.95 -13.64 10.55
CA ASP A 179 0.66 -15.04 10.86
C ASP A 179 0.25 -15.83 9.60
N ASP A 180 -0.65 -15.24 8.79
CA ASP A 180 -1.10 -15.84 7.52
C ASP A 180 0.06 -15.94 6.51
N TYR A 181 0.87 -14.88 6.41
CA TYR A 181 2.04 -14.87 5.54
C TYR A 181 3.07 -15.93 5.96
N ALA A 182 3.38 -16.04 7.24
CA ALA A 182 4.31 -17.04 7.77
C ALA A 182 3.82 -18.47 7.54
N GLU A 183 2.49 -18.71 7.62
CA GLU A 183 1.88 -20.00 7.39
C GLU A 183 1.87 -20.40 5.90
N THR A 184 1.60 -19.45 5.01
CA THR A 184 1.24 -19.75 3.62
C THR A 184 2.29 -19.33 2.59
N GLY A 185 3.14 -18.34 2.90
CA GLY A 185 4.08 -17.74 1.95
C GLY A 185 3.42 -17.04 0.76
N ARG A 186 2.11 -16.70 0.82
CA ARG A 186 1.40 -16.04 -0.27
C ARG A 186 1.71 -14.55 -0.33
N THR A 187 1.43 -13.93 -1.46
CA THR A 187 1.74 -12.52 -1.71
C THR A 187 0.59 -11.62 -1.24
N PHE A 188 0.95 -10.52 -0.58
CA PHE A 188 0.02 -9.46 -0.21
C PHE A 188 0.45 -8.13 -0.82
N VAL A 189 -0.52 -7.37 -1.33
CA VAL A 189 -0.33 -5.99 -1.78
C VAL A 189 -1.33 -5.12 -1.03
N ILE A 190 -0.85 -4.25 -0.16
CA ILE A 190 -1.68 -3.47 0.74
C ILE A 190 -1.52 -2.00 0.40
N SER A 191 -2.60 -1.35 -0.07
CA SER A 191 -2.60 0.10 -0.18
C SER A 191 -2.88 0.73 1.18
N THR A 192 -2.13 1.75 1.53
CA THR A 192 -2.38 2.54 2.72
C THR A 192 -1.80 3.94 2.63
N HIS A 193 -2.39 4.87 3.35
CA HIS A 193 -1.83 6.18 3.65
C HIS A 193 -1.40 6.30 5.13
N ILE A 194 -1.65 5.26 5.95
CA ILE A 194 -1.27 5.17 7.37
C ILE A 194 -0.02 4.30 7.45
N LEU A 195 1.16 4.94 7.55
CA LEU A 195 2.45 4.27 7.47
C LEU A 195 3.06 3.91 8.82
N GLU A 196 2.57 4.49 9.92
CA GLU A 196 3.18 4.31 11.25
C GLU A 196 3.22 2.84 11.67
N GLU A 197 2.08 2.13 11.56
CA GLU A 197 2.02 0.71 11.92
C GLU A 197 2.38 -0.20 10.74
N ALA A 198 2.07 0.21 9.50
CA ALA A 198 2.22 -0.59 8.30
C ALA A 198 3.69 -0.78 7.87
N SER A 199 4.55 0.21 8.15
CA SER A 199 5.95 0.21 7.70
C SER A 199 6.76 -0.99 8.20
N ASN A 200 6.42 -1.53 9.35
CA ASN A 200 7.12 -2.67 9.95
C ASN A 200 6.75 -4.02 9.33
N VAL A 201 5.76 -4.03 8.42
CA VAL A 201 5.20 -5.25 7.82
C VAL A 201 5.62 -5.38 6.35
N PHE A 202 5.97 -4.27 5.71
CA PHE A 202 6.31 -4.24 4.29
C PHE A 202 7.75 -4.70 4.04
N GLU A 203 7.91 -5.74 3.22
CA GLU A 203 9.22 -6.16 2.69
C GLU A 203 9.58 -5.33 1.46
N LYS A 204 8.59 -5.06 0.62
CA LYS A 204 8.76 -4.25 -0.61
C LYS A 204 7.79 -3.07 -0.62
N VAL A 205 8.21 -1.97 -1.20
CA VAL A 205 7.40 -0.75 -1.30
C VAL A 205 7.22 -0.31 -2.74
N LEU A 206 6.02 0.16 -3.02
CA LEU A 206 5.58 0.71 -4.29
C LEU A 206 5.06 2.11 -4.00
N ILE A 207 5.78 3.15 -4.40
CA ILE A 207 5.36 4.53 -4.13
C ILE A 207 4.78 5.15 -5.40
N MET A 208 3.51 5.57 -5.29
CA MET A 208 2.79 6.23 -6.37
C MET A 208 2.67 7.73 -6.15
N LYS A 209 2.94 8.49 -7.20
CA LYS A 209 2.71 9.95 -7.27
C LYS A 209 2.09 10.28 -8.63
N GLU A 210 0.92 10.94 -8.62
CA GLU A 210 0.26 11.48 -9.83
C GLU A 210 0.13 10.46 -10.96
N GLY A 211 -0.37 9.27 -10.64
CA GLY A 211 -0.58 8.19 -11.60
C GLY A 211 0.67 7.41 -12.01
N ARG A 212 1.84 7.76 -11.51
CA ARG A 212 3.12 7.12 -11.81
C ARG A 212 3.67 6.35 -10.63
N LEU A 213 4.36 5.26 -10.91
CA LEU A 213 5.14 4.54 -9.92
C LEU A 213 6.55 5.17 -9.88
N ILE A 214 6.89 5.84 -8.77
CA ILE A 214 8.15 6.55 -8.62
C ILE A 214 9.23 5.74 -7.91
N GLU A 215 8.83 4.76 -7.08
CA GLU A 215 9.74 3.80 -6.43
C GLU A 215 9.07 2.42 -6.42
N ALA A 216 9.86 1.37 -6.67
CA ALA A 216 9.46 -0.04 -6.60
C ALA A 216 10.69 -0.86 -6.20
N CYS A 217 10.89 -1.09 -4.89
CA CYS A 217 12.11 -1.71 -4.36
C CYS A 217 11.87 -2.33 -2.98
N ASP A 218 12.89 -2.97 -2.43
CA ASP A 218 12.87 -3.42 -1.04
C ASP A 218 12.78 -2.24 -0.08
N ALA A 219 11.99 -2.38 0.99
CA ALA A 219 11.77 -1.32 1.96
C ALA A 219 13.07 -0.88 2.63
N ASP A 220 13.90 -1.83 3.06
CA ASP A 220 15.18 -1.56 3.70
C ASP A 220 16.18 -0.89 2.74
N GLU A 221 16.19 -1.31 1.46
CA GLU A 221 17.04 -0.70 0.43
C GLU A 221 16.63 0.75 0.16
N LEU A 222 15.33 1.04 0.16
CA LEU A 222 14.84 2.41 0.04
C LEU A 222 15.30 3.26 1.24
N LEU A 223 15.05 2.77 2.46
CA LEU A 223 15.38 3.50 3.69
C LEU A 223 16.88 3.78 3.79
N ALA A 224 17.73 2.84 3.39
CA ALA A 224 19.19 3.00 3.40
C ALA A 224 19.70 4.12 2.48
N GLN A 225 18.91 4.54 1.49
CA GLN A 225 19.28 5.61 0.55
C GLN A 225 19.04 7.01 1.12
N PHE A 226 18.38 7.16 2.27
CA PHE A 226 17.98 8.47 2.81
C PHE A 226 18.52 8.70 4.21
N CYS A 227 18.86 9.95 4.51
CA CYS A 227 19.15 10.36 5.89
C CYS A 227 18.61 11.75 6.19
N ALA A 228 18.36 11.99 7.49
CA ALA A 228 18.20 13.33 8.03
C ALA A 228 19.57 13.84 8.49
N VAL A 229 19.90 15.06 8.06
CA VAL A 229 21.11 15.80 8.44
C VAL A 229 20.66 16.91 9.35
N THR A 230 21.00 16.81 10.65
CA THR A 230 20.52 17.75 11.68
C THR A 230 21.71 18.42 12.38
N GLY A 231 21.60 19.71 12.63
CA GLY A 231 22.65 20.49 13.29
C GLY A 231 22.36 21.98 13.25
N ARG A 232 23.42 22.77 13.45
CA ARG A 232 23.34 24.22 13.25
C ARG A 232 23.11 24.56 11.80
N ASP A 233 22.33 25.60 11.52
CA ASP A 233 21.89 25.98 10.18
C ASP A 233 23.08 26.16 9.22
N ASP A 234 24.15 26.88 9.64
CA ASP A 234 25.36 27.10 8.84
C ASP A 234 26.07 25.78 8.46
N VAL A 235 26.22 24.86 9.42
CA VAL A 235 26.90 23.59 9.23
C VAL A 235 26.07 22.62 8.38
N VAL A 236 24.75 22.58 8.59
CA VAL A 236 23.84 21.76 7.76
C VAL A 236 23.84 22.25 6.30
N ASN A 237 23.84 23.58 6.10
CA ASN A 237 23.92 24.16 4.75
C ASN A 237 25.23 23.78 4.06
N GLU A 238 26.37 23.79 4.76
CA GLU A 238 27.65 23.33 4.26
C GLU A 238 27.61 21.83 3.93
N ALA A 239 27.10 21.00 4.85
CA ALA A 239 27.01 19.54 4.68
C ALA A 239 26.15 19.14 3.48
N CYS A 240 25.06 19.86 3.26
CA CYS A 240 24.10 19.61 2.17
C CYS A 240 24.42 20.38 0.88
N ALA A 241 25.50 21.14 0.82
CA ALA A 241 25.87 21.92 -0.36
C ALA A 241 26.01 21.02 -1.60
N GLY A 242 25.31 21.39 -2.68
CA GLY A 242 25.29 20.63 -3.93
C GLY A 242 24.44 19.37 -3.93
N LEU A 243 23.74 19.04 -2.83
CA LEU A 243 22.81 17.92 -2.77
C LEU A 243 21.37 18.38 -3.08
N ASN A 244 20.57 17.46 -3.59
CA ASN A 244 19.13 17.68 -3.72
C ASN A 244 18.48 17.52 -2.35
N ILE A 245 18.07 18.61 -1.72
CA ILE A 245 17.36 18.63 -0.45
C ILE A 245 15.89 18.41 -0.75
N LEU A 246 15.33 17.30 -0.22
CA LEU A 246 13.95 16.88 -0.45
C LEU A 246 12.98 17.50 0.53
N HIS A 247 13.43 17.75 1.77
CA HIS A 247 12.63 18.36 2.81
C HIS A 247 13.52 19.13 3.79
N THR A 248 13.02 20.22 4.36
CA THR A 248 13.74 21.02 5.35
C THR A 248 12.81 21.40 6.48
N GLU A 249 13.25 21.18 7.70
CA GLU A 249 12.60 21.66 8.93
C GLU A 249 13.58 22.56 9.68
N THR A 250 13.11 23.72 10.18
CA THR A 250 13.93 24.64 11.00
C THR A 250 13.24 24.89 12.33
N LEU A 251 13.97 24.66 13.42
CA LEU A 251 13.51 24.91 14.78
C LEU A 251 14.53 25.78 15.54
N GLY A 252 14.28 27.07 15.60
CA GLY A 252 15.21 28.04 16.21
C GLY A 252 16.52 28.12 15.41
N ARG A 253 17.64 27.68 16.03
CA ARG A 253 18.97 27.68 15.40
C ARG A 253 19.35 26.30 14.85
N GLN A 254 18.47 25.32 14.98
CA GLN A 254 18.68 23.98 14.45
C GLN A 254 17.93 23.82 13.14
N LYS A 255 18.57 23.14 12.20
CA LYS A 255 18.01 22.79 10.91
C LYS A 255 18.13 21.27 10.71
N SER A 256 17.13 20.70 10.10
CA SER A 256 17.11 19.31 9.67
C SER A 256 16.79 19.26 8.18
N CYS A 257 17.66 18.65 7.39
CA CYS A 257 17.46 18.46 5.97
C CYS A 257 17.36 16.95 5.64
N VAL A 258 16.39 16.57 4.83
CA VAL A 258 16.29 15.21 4.28
C VAL A 258 16.94 15.19 2.92
N VAL A 259 17.90 14.28 2.75
CA VAL A 259 18.63 14.09 1.50
C VAL A 259 18.62 12.61 1.07
N ARG A 260 18.69 12.37 -0.26
CA ARG A 260 18.86 11.02 -0.79
C ARG A 260 20.35 10.68 -0.81
N MET A 261 20.87 10.31 0.33
CA MET A 261 22.24 9.87 0.56
C MET A 261 22.29 8.98 1.81
N PRO A 262 23.05 7.87 1.79
CA PRO A 262 23.22 7.03 3.00
C PRO A 262 23.84 7.83 4.15
N ALA A 263 23.35 7.59 5.36
CA ALA A 263 23.79 8.28 6.59
C ALA A 263 25.30 8.15 6.81
N GLU A 264 25.88 6.97 6.55
CA GLU A 264 27.32 6.71 6.68
C GLU A 264 28.15 7.57 5.73
N THR A 265 27.68 7.72 4.48
CA THR A 265 28.34 8.55 3.47
C THR A 265 28.30 10.03 3.86
N MET A 266 27.17 10.47 4.43
CA MET A 266 27.05 11.85 4.92
C MET A 266 27.94 12.10 6.14
N ALA A 267 27.98 11.19 7.10
CA ALA A 267 28.82 11.29 8.29
C ALA A 267 30.32 11.29 7.94
N ALA A 268 30.73 10.59 6.88
CA ALA A 268 32.11 10.57 6.39
C ALA A 268 32.65 11.93 5.94
N LYS A 269 31.78 12.96 5.73
CA LYS A 269 32.19 14.33 5.44
C LYS A 269 32.90 15.03 6.61
N GLY A 270 32.78 14.50 7.84
CA GLY A 270 33.49 15.00 9.01
C GLY A 270 33.02 16.35 9.54
N LEU A 271 31.82 16.79 9.15
CA LEU A 271 31.18 18.01 9.65
C LEU A 271 30.41 17.72 10.95
N ASP A 272 30.25 18.74 11.78
CA ASP A 272 29.51 18.66 13.07
C ASP A 272 28.00 18.65 12.86
N VAL A 273 27.53 17.53 12.28
CA VAL A 273 26.11 17.26 12.02
C VAL A 273 25.74 15.84 12.47
N ASP A 274 24.54 15.69 12.95
CA ASP A 274 23.95 14.37 13.24
C ASP A 274 23.29 13.81 11.98
N CYS A 275 23.70 12.59 11.58
CA CYS A 275 23.13 11.89 10.43
C CYS A 275 22.35 10.67 10.93
N THR A 276 21.03 10.68 10.74
CA THR A 276 20.15 9.61 11.20
C THR A 276 19.34 8.99 10.06
N SER A 277 19.08 7.69 10.15
CA SER A 277 18.15 6.99 9.27
C SER A 277 16.72 7.53 9.47
N LEU A 278 15.89 7.41 8.43
CA LEU A 278 14.52 7.91 8.44
C LEU A 278 13.52 6.76 8.44
N PRO A 279 12.39 6.88 9.16
CA PRO A 279 11.28 5.98 8.99
C PRO A 279 10.62 6.18 7.61
N LEU A 280 9.98 5.13 7.09
CA LEU A 280 9.32 5.12 5.77
C LEU A 280 8.36 6.31 5.58
N GLN A 281 7.65 6.70 6.62
CA GLN A 281 6.75 7.86 6.59
C GLN A 281 7.48 9.16 6.24
N LYS A 282 8.66 9.40 6.82
CA LYS A 282 9.45 10.62 6.53
C LYS A 282 10.04 10.56 5.11
N VAL A 283 10.49 9.40 4.66
CA VAL A 283 10.95 9.20 3.27
C VAL A 283 9.80 9.45 2.29
N PHE A 284 8.61 8.92 2.57
CA PHE A 284 7.42 9.16 1.75
C PHE A 284 7.05 10.64 1.67
N VAL A 285 7.05 11.36 2.81
CA VAL A 285 6.79 12.80 2.85
C VAL A 285 7.83 13.56 2.02
N ALA A 286 9.10 13.19 2.11
CA ALA A 286 10.17 13.82 1.33
C ALA A 286 10.02 13.59 -0.19
N LEU A 287 9.58 12.38 -0.61
CA LEU A 287 9.37 12.06 -2.03
C LEU A 287 8.08 12.64 -2.61
N CYS A 288 7.01 12.71 -1.81
CA CYS A 288 5.66 13.09 -2.23
C CYS A 288 5.20 14.46 -1.69
N GLY A 289 6.02 15.14 -0.88
CA GLY A 289 5.74 16.48 -0.33
C GLY A 289 5.58 17.54 -1.42
N HIS A 290 5.01 18.67 -1.09
CA HIS A 290 4.76 19.76 -2.02
C HIS A 290 6.05 20.49 -2.41
N GLU A 291 6.26 20.71 -3.71
CA GLU A 291 7.23 21.68 -4.25
C GLU A 291 6.91 23.15 -3.86
N GLN A 292 5.74 23.40 -3.29
CA GLN A 292 5.28 24.77 -2.97
C GLN A 292 6.04 25.43 -1.82
N GLU A 293 6.60 24.69 -0.86
CA GLU A 293 7.40 25.30 0.22
C GLU A 293 8.79 25.78 -0.25
N LEU A 294 9.28 25.28 -1.38
CA LEU A 294 10.58 25.70 -1.95
C LEU A 294 10.49 26.97 -2.81
N GLN A 295 9.30 27.38 -3.27
CA GLN A 295 9.14 28.59 -4.08
C GLN A 295 8.97 29.84 -3.22
N GLU A 296 8.34 29.76 -2.04
CA GLU A 296 8.18 30.92 -1.15
C GLU A 296 9.51 31.39 -0.53
N HIS A 297 10.54 30.54 -0.48
CA HIS A 297 11.88 30.94 0.00
C HIS A 297 12.84 31.43 -1.11
N ARG A 298 12.40 31.47 -2.38
CA ARG A 298 13.20 32.03 -3.48
C ARG A 298 12.79 33.45 -3.88
N GLU A 299 11.66 33.95 -3.37
CA GLU A 299 11.13 35.28 -3.68
C GLU A 299 11.07 36.22 -2.44
N GLY A 300 11.72 35.86 -1.30
CA GLY A 300 11.80 36.66 -0.09
C GLY A 300 13.18 37.26 0.13
#